data_39994788c619b5a5a8fca702e31aac49
#
_entry.id   39994788c619b5a5a8fca702e31aac49
#
_cell.length_a   1.000
_cell.length_b   1.000
_cell.length_c   1.000
_cell.angle_alpha   90.00
_cell.angle_beta   90.00
_cell.angle_gamma   90.00
#
_symmetry.space_group_name_H-M   'P 1'
#
loop_
_entity.id
_entity.type
_entity.pdbx_description
1 polymer ?
#
loop_
_entity_poly.entity_id
_entity_poly.type
_entity_poly.pdbx_seq_one_letter_code
_entity_poly.pdbx_strand_id
1 'polypeptide(L)'
;GYIALEMCEAFEKRGVAVSMVKPGPVFLPWLKKELAQVIEQELVQKGVSLYPGKAIREIEEKGQGVRVVCDGLSLDADLVLVAAGVIPCSGLARDAGLKSGMGDSIAVDRYLRTSDPDIYAAGDCADAFHVVTREKCWIPLALRANRAGWAVADHICARENPLKGIAGTSVFKVFDLEVARTGLNVKQALDAGFDPVENMVKTRSR
;
A
#
# COMPACT_ATOMS: atom_id res chain seq x y z
N GLY A 1 -3.23 -1.98 5.97
CA GLY A 1 -1.91 -1.90 5.36
C GLY A 1 -0.88 -1.28 6.31
N TYR A 2 0.32 -0.97 5.83
CA TYR A 2 1.41 -0.41 6.66
C TYR A 2 1.04 0.91 7.33
N ILE A 3 0.26 1.78 6.69
CA ILE A 3 -0.23 3.04 7.31
C ILE A 3 -0.96 2.76 8.63
N ALA A 4 -1.88 1.78 8.63
CA ALA A 4 -2.60 1.43 9.84
C ALA A 4 -1.67 0.90 10.95
N LEU A 5 -0.62 0.16 10.58
CA LEU A 5 0.35 -0.38 11.53
C LEU A 5 1.23 0.72 12.14
N GLU A 6 1.74 1.64 11.34
CA GLU A 6 2.50 2.80 11.81
C GLU A 6 1.66 3.69 12.74
N MET A 7 0.37 3.87 12.41
CA MET A 7 -0.55 4.65 13.25
C MET A 7 -0.91 3.95 14.57
N CYS A 8 -0.90 2.62 14.64
CA CYS A 8 -1.05 1.91 15.92
C CYS A 8 0.04 2.32 16.91
N GLU A 9 1.30 2.34 16.48
CA GLU A 9 2.42 2.79 17.31
C GLU A 9 2.27 4.27 17.71
N ALA A 10 1.87 5.12 16.77
CA ALA A 10 1.71 6.54 17.02
C ALA A 10 0.61 6.85 18.05
N PHE A 11 -0.50 6.13 18.02
CA PHE A 11 -1.59 6.27 18.99
C PHE A 11 -1.23 5.68 20.35
N GLU A 12 -0.66 4.47 20.38
CA GLU A 12 -0.25 3.81 21.61
C GLU A 12 0.75 4.68 22.39
N LYS A 13 1.76 5.23 21.74
CA LYS A 13 2.73 6.17 22.36
C LYS A 13 2.09 7.42 22.95
N ARG A 14 0.87 7.74 22.58
CA ARG A 14 0.07 8.84 23.16
C ARG A 14 -0.92 8.38 24.21
N GLY A 15 -0.85 7.11 24.62
CA GLY A 15 -1.75 6.52 25.62
C GLY A 15 -3.16 6.26 25.10
N VAL A 16 -3.36 6.19 23.78
CA VAL A 16 -4.65 5.88 23.17
C VAL A 16 -4.80 4.38 23.06
N ALA A 17 -5.91 3.83 23.55
CA ALA A 17 -6.25 2.42 23.36
C ALA A 17 -6.60 2.17 21.88
N VAL A 18 -5.94 1.19 21.26
CA VAL A 18 -6.05 0.93 19.83
C VAL A 18 -6.74 -0.39 19.55
N SER A 19 -7.78 -0.34 18.72
CA SER A 19 -8.45 -1.51 18.14
C SER A 19 -8.28 -1.49 16.63
N MET A 20 -7.80 -2.57 16.04
CA MET A 20 -7.62 -2.72 14.60
C MET A 20 -8.61 -3.73 14.03
N VAL A 21 -9.48 -3.28 13.14
CA VAL A 21 -10.46 -4.12 12.44
C VAL A 21 -10.03 -4.32 10.99
N LYS A 22 -10.16 -5.56 10.50
CA LYS A 22 -9.87 -5.90 9.11
C LYS A 22 -10.86 -6.90 8.54
N PRO A 23 -11.47 -6.63 7.36
CA PRO A 23 -12.39 -7.56 6.69
C PRO A 23 -11.74 -8.91 6.35
N GLY A 24 -10.51 -8.91 5.87
CA GLY A 24 -9.78 -10.14 5.55
C GLY A 24 -9.23 -10.85 6.80
N PRO A 25 -9.03 -12.17 6.73
CA PRO A 25 -8.60 -12.98 7.87
C PRO A 25 -7.14 -12.79 8.27
N VAL A 26 -6.31 -12.20 7.41
CA VAL A 26 -4.87 -12.03 7.64
C VAL A 26 -4.50 -10.55 7.49
N PHE A 27 -3.73 -10.04 8.43
CA PHE A 27 -3.13 -8.71 8.37
C PHE A 27 -2.07 -8.59 7.31
N LEU A 28 -1.67 -8.13 6.48
CA LEU A 28 -0.60 -8.14 5.46
C LEU A 28 -0.61 -9.41 4.59
N PRO A 29 -1.64 -9.61 3.76
CA PRO A 29 -1.79 -10.83 2.95
C PRO A 29 -0.70 -11.00 1.88
N TRP A 30 0.12 -9.98 1.64
CA TRP A 30 1.27 -10.04 0.75
C TRP A 30 2.55 -10.57 1.44
N LEU A 31 2.54 -10.68 2.76
CA LEU A 31 3.63 -11.23 3.56
C LEU A 31 3.41 -12.72 3.80
N LYS A 32 4.49 -13.49 3.94
CA LYS A 32 4.39 -14.89 4.33
C LYS A 32 3.71 -15.02 5.69
N LYS A 33 2.88 -16.04 5.85
CA LYS A 33 2.04 -16.24 7.05
C LYS A 33 2.85 -16.19 8.35
N GLU A 34 4.00 -16.85 8.38
CA GLU A 34 4.88 -16.90 9.54
C GLU A 34 5.43 -15.52 9.93
N LEU A 35 5.73 -14.68 8.93
CA LEU A 35 6.20 -13.32 9.16
C LEU A 35 5.04 -12.40 9.59
N ALA A 36 3.85 -12.59 9.00
CA ALA A 36 2.66 -11.85 9.41
C ALA A 36 2.29 -12.13 10.86
N GLN A 37 2.42 -13.38 11.32
CA GLN A 37 2.19 -13.77 12.72
C GLN A 37 3.15 -13.09 13.70
N VAL A 38 4.40 -12.85 13.32
CA VAL A 38 5.36 -12.11 14.18
C VAL A 38 4.84 -10.69 14.41
N ILE A 39 4.31 -10.04 13.35
CA ILE A 39 3.75 -8.68 13.47
C ILE A 39 2.46 -8.68 14.32
N GLU A 40 1.59 -9.66 14.13
CA GLU A 40 0.37 -9.80 14.94
C GLU A 40 0.69 -9.99 16.43
N GLN A 41 1.69 -10.82 16.74
CA GLN A 41 2.16 -11.03 18.10
C GLN A 41 2.72 -9.75 18.73
N GLU A 42 3.52 -8.98 17.98
CA GLU A 42 4.04 -7.70 18.43
C GLU A 42 2.90 -6.73 18.76
N LEU A 43 1.92 -6.58 17.86
CA LEU A 43 0.76 -5.72 18.08
C LEU A 43 0.01 -6.09 19.36
N VAL A 44 -0.26 -7.38 19.58
CA VAL A 44 -0.95 -7.86 20.79
C VAL A 44 -0.12 -7.62 22.04
N GLN A 45 1.19 -7.84 22.00
CA GLN A 45 2.10 -7.57 23.13
C GLN A 45 2.14 -6.09 23.50
N LYS A 46 1.96 -5.21 22.52
CA LYS A 46 1.87 -3.75 22.71
C LYS A 46 0.45 -3.27 23.05
N GLY A 47 -0.48 -4.18 23.33
CA GLY A 47 -1.83 -3.84 23.78
C GLY A 47 -2.84 -3.48 22.70
N VAL A 48 -2.50 -3.71 21.41
CA VAL A 48 -3.44 -3.49 20.31
C VAL A 48 -4.45 -4.64 20.24
N SER A 49 -5.74 -4.32 20.25
CA SER A 49 -6.81 -5.31 20.05
C SER A 49 -7.01 -5.59 18.57
N LEU A 50 -6.88 -6.86 18.14
CA LEU A 50 -6.97 -7.24 16.74
C LEU A 50 -8.28 -7.97 16.44
N TYR A 51 -8.98 -7.54 15.39
CA TYR A 51 -10.25 -8.11 14.93
C TYR A 51 -10.17 -8.48 13.43
N PRO A 52 -9.44 -9.55 13.06
CA PRO A 52 -9.38 -10.03 11.68
C PRO A 52 -10.69 -10.73 11.27
N GLY A 53 -10.99 -10.75 9.98
CA GLY A 53 -12.16 -11.42 9.41
C GLY A 53 -13.48 -10.75 9.77
N LYS A 54 -13.47 -9.48 10.14
CA LYS A 54 -14.67 -8.73 10.49
C LYS A 54 -14.98 -7.69 9.40
N ALA A 55 -16.00 -7.97 8.58
CA ALA A 55 -16.45 -7.01 7.59
C ALA A 55 -17.10 -5.81 8.29
N ILE A 56 -16.60 -4.64 7.99
CA ILE A 56 -17.14 -3.37 8.48
C ILE A 56 -18.38 -3.05 7.65
N ARG A 57 -19.51 -2.82 8.31
CA ARG A 57 -20.80 -2.51 7.69
C ARG A 57 -21.09 -1.04 7.70
N GLU A 58 -20.86 -0.41 8.85
CA GLU A 58 -21.25 0.98 9.08
C GLU A 58 -20.38 1.62 10.15
N ILE A 59 -20.28 2.94 10.10
CA ILE A 59 -19.73 3.78 11.15
C ILE A 59 -20.83 4.78 11.52
N GLU A 60 -21.34 4.67 12.75
CA GLU A 60 -22.47 5.45 13.26
C GLU A 60 -21.97 6.49 14.27
N GLU A 61 -22.63 7.63 14.34
CA GLU A 61 -22.45 8.56 15.45
C GLU A 61 -23.02 7.97 16.75
N LYS A 62 -22.29 8.10 17.86
CA LYS A 62 -22.73 7.65 19.18
C LYS A 62 -22.32 8.62 20.27
N GLY A 63 -23.24 9.49 20.65
CA GLY A 63 -22.96 10.52 21.64
C GLY A 63 -21.87 11.48 21.14
N GLN A 64 -20.74 11.53 21.85
CA GLN A 64 -19.57 12.32 21.46
C GLN A 64 -18.52 11.50 20.68
N GLY A 65 -18.77 10.21 20.47
CA GLY A 65 -17.90 9.27 19.78
C GLY A 65 -18.58 8.62 18.57
N VAL A 66 -18.05 7.49 18.19
CA VAL A 66 -18.51 6.72 17.03
C VAL A 66 -18.64 5.24 17.39
N ARG A 67 -19.52 4.53 16.68
CA ARG A 67 -19.64 3.08 16.74
C ARG A 67 -19.29 2.48 15.40
N VAL A 68 -18.33 1.55 15.39
CA VAL A 68 -18.01 0.73 14.22
C VAL A 68 -18.78 -0.57 14.29
N VAL A 69 -19.72 -0.76 13.37
CA VAL A 69 -20.56 -1.97 13.27
C VAL A 69 -19.91 -2.93 12.28
N CYS A 70 -19.66 -4.15 12.74
CA CYS A 70 -19.05 -5.22 11.93
C CYS A 70 -19.89 -6.49 12.01
N ASP A 71 -19.57 -7.50 11.20
CA ASP A 71 -20.20 -8.81 11.28
C ASP A 71 -19.94 -9.48 12.64
N GLY A 72 -20.99 -9.55 13.48
CA GLY A 72 -20.94 -10.15 14.81
C GLY A 72 -20.08 -9.39 15.83
N LEU A 73 -19.80 -8.10 15.58
CA LEU A 73 -19.01 -7.25 16.48
C LEU A 73 -19.44 -5.78 16.34
N SER A 74 -19.53 -5.07 17.47
CA SER A 74 -19.63 -3.61 17.48
C SER A 74 -18.62 -3.03 18.45
N LEU A 75 -17.90 -2.00 18.02
CA LEU A 75 -16.87 -1.32 18.80
C LEU A 75 -17.22 0.16 18.94
N ASP A 76 -17.23 0.64 20.17
CA ASP A 76 -17.34 2.07 20.44
C ASP A 76 -15.95 2.70 20.51
N ALA A 77 -15.78 3.88 19.94
CA ALA A 77 -14.52 4.59 19.93
C ALA A 77 -14.72 6.11 19.92
N ASP A 78 -13.72 6.85 20.39
CA ASP A 78 -13.70 8.31 20.30
C ASP A 78 -13.26 8.80 18.93
N LEU A 79 -12.47 7.97 18.21
CA LEU A 79 -11.92 8.27 16.90
C LEU A 79 -11.84 7.01 16.05
N VAL A 80 -12.12 7.13 14.76
CA VAL A 80 -11.87 6.09 13.77
C VAL A 80 -10.90 6.60 12.69
N LEU A 81 -9.78 5.87 12.51
CA LEU A 81 -8.88 6.07 11.40
C LEU A 81 -9.20 5.07 10.29
N VAL A 82 -9.61 5.57 9.12
CA VAL A 82 -9.85 4.74 7.94
C VAL A 82 -8.55 4.63 7.13
N ALA A 83 -7.94 3.43 7.14
CA ALA A 83 -6.73 3.10 6.39
C ALA A 83 -6.97 1.86 5.50
N ALA A 84 -8.07 1.89 4.75
CA ALA A 84 -8.59 0.76 3.97
C ALA A 84 -7.93 0.57 2.60
N GLY A 85 -6.93 1.38 2.26
CA GLY A 85 -6.25 1.39 0.97
C GLY A 85 -6.54 2.65 0.16
N VAL A 86 -6.08 2.64 -1.08
CA VAL A 86 -6.23 3.77 -2.02
C VAL A 86 -6.68 3.25 -3.37
N ILE A 87 -7.28 4.11 -4.16
CA ILE A 87 -7.61 3.91 -5.57
C ILE A 87 -7.01 5.05 -6.38
N PRO A 88 -6.64 4.85 -7.67
CA PRO A 88 -6.13 5.94 -8.49
C PRO A 88 -7.21 6.99 -8.73
N CYS A 89 -6.86 8.25 -8.53
CA CYS A 89 -7.75 9.36 -8.91
C CYS A 89 -7.59 9.66 -10.42
N SER A 90 -8.19 8.82 -11.26
CA SER A 90 -8.06 8.86 -12.73
C SER A 90 -9.31 9.33 -13.47
N GLY A 91 -10.36 9.75 -12.75
CA GLY A 91 -11.65 10.13 -13.34
C GLY A 91 -11.52 11.21 -14.40
N LEU A 92 -10.85 12.32 -14.10
CA LEU A 92 -10.63 13.42 -15.04
C LEU A 92 -9.90 12.96 -16.33
N ALA A 93 -8.91 12.10 -16.21
CA ALA A 93 -8.17 11.57 -17.34
C ALA A 93 -9.05 10.66 -18.22
N ARG A 94 -9.87 9.83 -17.61
CA ARG A 94 -10.84 8.98 -18.31
C ARG A 94 -11.90 9.80 -19.03
N ASP A 95 -12.44 10.82 -18.38
CA ASP A 95 -13.44 11.72 -18.98
C ASP A 95 -12.84 12.51 -20.16
N ALA A 96 -11.54 12.80 -20.14
CA ALA A 96 -10.79 13.37 -21.26
C ALA A 96 -10.42 12.34 -22.36
N GLY A 97 -10.83 11.07 -22.24
CA GLY A 97 -10.56 10.03 -23.24
C GLY A 97 -9.15 9.44 -23.18
N LEU A 98 -8.38 9.69 -22.12
CA LEU A 98 -7.03 9.11 -21.98
C LEU A 98 -7.11 7.61 -21.65
N LYS A 99 -6.11 6.84 -22.10
CA LYS A 99 -6.05 5.41 -21.85
C LYS A 99 -5.85 5.09 -20.36
N SER A 100 -6.66 4.16 -19.85
CA SER A 100 -6.49 3.60 -18.51
C SER A 100 -5.34 2.58 -18.50
N GLY A 101 -4.63 2.54 -17.37
CA GLY A 101 -3.57 1.59 -17.07
C GLY A 101 -4.00 0.53 -16.05
N MET A 102 -3.04 -0.12 -15.39
CA MET A 102 -3.29 -1.15 -14.39
C MET A 102 -4.07 -0.61 -13.18
N GLY A 103 -5.11 -1.34 -12.75
CA GLY A 103 -5.94 -0.96 -11.60
C GLY A 103 -6.68 0.36 -11.77
N ASP A 104 -7.12 0.66 -12.98
CA ASP A 104 -7.79 1.92 -13.36
C ASP A 104 -6.93 3.19 -13.19
N SER A 105 -5.60 3.05 -13.10
CA SER A 105 -4.68 4.17 -13.14
C SER A 105 -4.60 4.80 -14.55
N ILE A 106 -3.90 5.91 -14.68
CA ILE A 106 -3.63 6.54 -15.97
C ILE A 106 -2.44 5.80 -16.62
N ALA A 107 -2.60 5.30 -17.85
CA ALA A 107 -1.53 4.67 -18.59
C ALA A 107 -0.49 5.70 -19.04
N VAL A 108 0.79 5.47 -18.71
CA VAL A 108 1.89 6.36 -19.11
C VAL A 108 3.08 5.60 -19.68
N ASP A 109 3.89 6.26 -20.49
CA ASP A 109 5.17 5.74 -20.92
C ASP A 109 6.27 5.95 -19.85
N ARG A 110 7.54 5.70 -20.22
CA ARG A 110 8.68 5.88 -19.30
C ARG A 110 9.02 7.35 -19.00
N TYR A 111 8.49 8.26 -19.80
CA TYR A 111 8.59 9.71 -19.62
C TYR A 111 7.34 10.31 -18.97
N LEU A 112 6.41 9.45 -18.51
CA LEU A 112 5.13 9.84 -17.88
C LEU A 112 4.15 10.52 -18.86
N ARG A 113 4.35 10.41 -20.18
CA ARG A 113 3.36 10.86 -21.18
C ARG A 113 2.19 9.88 -21.19
N THR A 114 1.00 10.41 -21.28
CA THR A 114 -0.25 9.65 -21.43
C THR A 114 -0.44 9.17 -22.88
N SER A 115 -1.63 8.72 -23.23
CA SER A 115 -2.02 8.45 -24.62
C SER A 115 -2.12 9.70 -25.49
N ASP A 116 -2.20 10.89 -24.89
CA ASP A 116 -2.06 12.18 -25.53
C ASP A 116 -0.63 12.68 -25.29
N PRO A 117 0.15 13.01 -26.36
CA PRO A 117 1.56 13.39 -26.22
C PRO A 117 1.78 14.71 -25.46
N ASP A 118 0.78 15.55 -25.37
CA ASP A 118 0.84 16.86 -24.70
C ASP A 118 0.39 16.77 -23.23
N ILE A 119 -0.05 15.59 -22.78
CA ILE A 119 -0.54 15.37 -21.42
C ILE A 119 0.34 14.38 -20.68
N TYR A 120 0.75 14.77 -19.47
CA TYR A 120 1.53 13.95 -18.55
C TYR A 120 0.71 13.56 -17.32
N ALA A 121 1.02 12.40 -16.73
CA ALA A 121 0.47 11.99 -15.46
C ALA A 121 1.58 11.48 -14.52
N ALA A 122 1.64 12.02 -13.31
CA ALA A 122 2.62 11.65 -12.30
C ALA A 122 1.96 11.48 -10.93
N GLY A 123 2.55 10.69 -10.08
CA GLY A 123 2.02 10.40 -8.75
C GLY A 123 1.31 9.05 -8.68
N ASP A 124 0.49 8.88 -7.64
CA ASP A 124 -0.24 7.64 -7.37
C ASP A 124 -1.36 7.35 -8.36
N CYS A 125 -1.77 8.33 -9.16
CA CYS A 125 -2.77 8.16 -10.21
C CYS A 125 -2.26 7.46 -11.46
N ALA A 126 -0.94 7.39 -11.70
CA ALA A 126 -0.33 6.84 -12.91
C ALA A 126 0.27 5.45 -12.69
N ASP A 127 0.24 4.60 -13.73
CA ASP A 127 0.90 3.29 -13.73
C ASP A 127 2.44 3.41 -13.86
N ALA A 128 3.11 2.28 -13.77
CA ALA A 128 4.56 2.19 -13.90
C ALA A 128 4.96 0.88 -14.59
N PHE A 129 6.25 0.72 -14.89
CA PHE A 129 6.84 -0.56 -15.29
C PHE A 129 7.49 -1.22 -14.06
N HIS A 130 7.22 -2.49 -13.84
CA HIS A 130 7.91 -3.26 -12.81
C HIS A 130 9.32 -3.66 -13.30
N VAL A 131 10.35 -3.43 -12.49
CA VAL A 131 11.74 -3.66 -12.94
C VAL A 131 12.08 -5.13 -13.15
N VAL A 132 11.39 -6.06 -12.50
CA VAL A 132 11.60 -7.51 -12.61
C VAL A 132 10.81 -8.08 -13.79
N THR A 133 9.49 -7.89 -13.81
CA THR A 133 8.62 -8.45 -14.85
C THR A 133 8.68 -7.70 -16.18
N ARG A 134 9.13 -6.45 -16.18
CA ARG A 134 9.09 -5.52 -17.31
C ARG A 134 7.68 -5.14 -17.78
N GLU A 135 6.68 -5.58 -17.07
CA GLU A 135 5.28 -5.32 -17.37
C GLU A 135 4.75 -4.09 -16.62
N LYS A 136 3.58 -3.63 -17.04
CA LYS A 136 2.86 -2.56 -16.37
C LYS A 136 2.36 -3.01 -15.00
N CYS A 137 2.47 -2.11 -14.02
CA CYS A 137 1.96 -2.31 -12.68
C CYS A 137 1.46 -0.99 -12.10
N TRP A 138 0.61 -1.10 -11.07
CA TRP A 138 0.22 0.05 -10.27
C TRP A 138 0.63 -0.19 -8.82
N ILE A 139 1.60 0.58 -8.35
CA ILE A 139 2.17 0.49 -7.00
C ILE A 139 2.30 1.92 -6.48
N PRO A 140 1.30 2.43 -5.74
CA PRO A 140 1.30 3.80 -5.21
C PRO A 140 2.28 3.88 -4.03
N LEU A 141 3.40 4.56 -4.25
CA LEU A 141 4.45 4.79 -3.25
C LEU A 141 4.98 6.21 -3.37
N ALA A 142 5.11 6.92 -2.26
CA ALA A 142 5.51 8.32 -2.20
C ALA A 142 6.84 8.62 -2.91
N LEU A 143 7.85 7.75 -2.74
CA LEU A 143 9.14 7.91 -3.41
C LEU A 143 9.01 7.84 -4.94
N ARG A 144 8.18 6.93 -5.45
CA ARG A 144 7.90 6.82 -6.89
C ARG A 144 7.14 8.05 -7.38
N ALA A 145 6.12 8.49 -6.63
CA ALA A 145 5.34 9.67 -6.97
C ALA A 145 6.21 10.92 -7.10
N ASN A 146 7.13 11.14 -6.15
CA ASN A 146 8.09 12.24 -6.17
C ASN A 146 9.01 12.18 -7.40
N ARG A 147 9.63 11.01 -7.66
CA ARG A 147 10.51 10.82 -8.82
C ARG A 147 9.79 10.95 -10.15
N ALA A 148 8.51 10.57 -10.20
CA ALA A 148 7.69 10.77 -11.39
C ALA A 148 7.52 12.25 -11.72
N GLY A 149 7.25 13.10 -10.72
CA GLY A 149 7.17 14.54 -10.92
C GLY A 149 8.47 15.14 -11.48
N TRP A 150 9.63 14.69 -10.97
CA TRP A 150 10.92 15.13 -11.50
C TRP A 150 11.15 14.68 -12.94
N ALA A 151 10.82 13.43 -13.28
CA ALA A 151 10.97 12.91 -14.64
C ALA A 151 10.08 13.67 -15.65
N VAL A 152 8.87 14.05 -15.27
CA VAL A 152 8.00 14.91 -16.08
C VAL A 152 8.66 16.27 -16.32
N ALA A 153 9.12 16.93 -15.25
CA ALA A 153 9.77 18.24 -15.37
C ALA A 153 11.03 18.19 -16.24
N ASP A 154 11.86 17.17 -16.08
CA ASP A 154 13.05 16.96 -16.91
C ASP A 154 12.66 16.81 -18.39
N HIS A 155 11.66 15.97 -18.68
CA HIS A 155 11.23 15.74 -20.06
C HIS A 155 10.62 16.99 -20.73
N ILE A 156 9.80 17.77 -20.01
CA ILE A 156 9.28 19.05 -20.49
C ILE A 156 10.41 20.03 -20.82
N CYS A 157 11.50 19.98 -20.03
CA CYS A 157 12.72 20.77 -20.25
C CYS A 157 13.70 20.14 -21.25
N ALA A 158 13.24 19.22 -22.09
CA ALA A 158 14.06 18.52 -23.09
C ALA A 158 15.26 17.74 -22.53
N ARG A 159 15.18 17.30 -21.28
CA ARG A 159 16.16 16.41 -20.65
C ARG A 159 15.66 14.96 -20.74
N GLU A 160 16.48 14.09 -21.27
CA GLU A 160 16.15 12.66 -21.37
C GLU A 160 16.51 11.93 -20.07
N ASN A 161 15.54 11.83 -19.16
CA ASN A 161 15.66 11.11 -17.89
C ASN A 161 14.44 10.19 -17.65
N PRO A 162 14.30 9.09 -18.43
CA PRO A 162 13.15 8.20 -18.31
C PRO A 162 13.20 7.41 -16.99
N LEU A 163 12.05 7.17 -16.40
CA LEU A 163 11.95 6.30 -15.23
C LEU A 163 12.28 4.85 -15.58
N LYS A 164 13.21 4.27 -14.84
CA LYS A 164 13.65 2.88 -15.04
C LYS A 164 12.60 1.84 -14.61
N GLY A 165 11.59 2.26 -13.86
CA GLY A 165 10.54 1.42 -13.31
C GLY A 165 10.56 1.38 -11.77
N ILE A 166 9.79 0.47 -11.20
CA ILE A 166 9.61 0.31 -9.76
C ILE A 166 9.78 -1.14 -9.33
N ALA A 167 10.43 -1.39 -8.20
CA ALA A 167 10.55 -2.72 -7.57
C ALA A 167 9.49 -2.97 -6.48
N GLY A 168 8.66 -1.99 -6.16
CA GLY A 168 7.71 -2.07 -5.04
C GLY A 168 8.41 -2.12 -3.67
N THR A 169 9.58 -1.51 -3.55
CA THR A 169 10.32 -1.46 -2.29
C THR A 169 9.57 -0.61 -1.27
N SER A 170 9.30 -1.19 -0.12
CA SER A 170 8.72 -0.49 1.04
C SER A 170 9.40 -0.92 2.32
N VAL A 171 9.57 0.02 3.23
CA VAL A 171 10.10 -0.20 4.58
C VAL A 171 9.20 0.56 5.53
N PHE A 172 8.78 -0.07 6.61
CA PHE A 172 7.98 0.55 7.65
C PHE A 172 8.28 -0.08 9.00
N LYS A 173 8.00 0.65 10.05
CA LYS A 173 8.19 0.22 11.43
C LYS A 173 6.86 -0.17 12.07
N VAL A 174 6.89 -1.20 12.89
CA VAL A 174 5.75 -1.63 13.73
C VAL A 174 6.31 -1.89 15.12
N PHE A 175 6.21 -0.92 16.02
CA PHE A 175 6.80 -0.95 17.36
C PHE A 175 8.30 -1.30 17.31
N ASP A 176 8.71 -2.46 17.79
CA ASP A 176 10.12 -2.87 17.82
C ASP A 176 10.55 -3.63 16.54
N LEU A 177 9.63 -3.83 15.60
CA LEU A 177 9.91 -4.52 14.34
C LEU A 177 10.11 -3.55 13.19
N GLU A 178 11.11 -3.83 12.36
CA GLU A 178 11.29 -3.21 11.05
C GLU A 178 10.89 -4.21 9.97
N VAL A 179 9.97 -3.81 9.11
CA VAL A 179 9.43 -4.64 8.04
C VAL A 179 9.82 -4.04 6.70
N ALA A 180 10.53 -4.81 5.89
CA ALA A 180 10.96 -4.39 4.57
C ALA A 180 10.59 -5.42 3.51
N ARG A 181 10.27 -4.94 2.31
CA ARG A 181 10.10 -5.79 1.13
C ARG A 181 10.64 -5.10 -0.12
N THR A 182 11.02 -5.90 -1.10
CA THR A 182 11.35 -5.43 -2.45
C THR A 182 11.09 -6.55 -3.46
N GLY A 183 10.76 -6.20 -4.69
CA GLY A 183 10.52 -7.17 -5.77
C GLY A 183 9.23 -7.97 -5.59
N LEU A 184 9.24 -9.21 -6.04
CA LEU A 184 8.11 -10.12 -6.08
C LEU A 184 8.12 -11.07 -4.88
N ASN A 185 6.95 -11.42 -4.36
CA ASN A 185 6.82 -12.62 -3.53
C ASN A 185 6.67 -13.87 -4.42
N VAL A 186 6.71 -15.07 -3.80
CA VAL A 186 6.64 -16.35 -4.52
C VAL A 186 5.42 -16.41 -5.44
N LYS A 187 4.24 -16.04 -4.94
CA LYS A 187 3.01 -16.04 -5.74
C LYS A 187 3.13 -15.10 -6.94
N GLN A 188 3.56 -13.86 -6.73
CA GLN A 188 3.73 -12.89 -7.80
C GLN A 188 4.78 -13.33 -8.84
N ALA A 189 5.84 -14.03 -8.40
CA ALA A 189 6.84 -14.57 -9.31
C ALA A 189 6.26 -15.69 -10.17
N LEU A 190 5.50 -16.62 -9.57
CA LEU A 190 4.78 -17.67 -10.30
C LEU A 190 3.77 -17.10 -11.30
N ASP A 191 2.95 -16.13 -10.86
CA ASP A 191 1.96 -15.45 -11.72
C ASP A 191 2.65 -14.73 -12.91
N ALA A 192 3.90 -14.29 -12.73
CA ALA A 192 4.72 -13.67 -13.78
C ALA A 192 5.53 -14.69 -14.65
N GLY A 193 5.32 -15.99 -14.46
CA GLY A 193 5.96 -17.03 -15.24
C GLY A 193 7.40 -17.40 -14.84
N PHE A 194 7.84 -16.96 -13.66
CA PHE A 194 9.14 -17.37 -13.10
C PHE A 194 9.00 -18.72 -12.37
N ASP A 195 10.11 -19.41 -12.18
CA ASP A 195 10.25 -20.60 -11.32
C ASP A 195 11.00 -20.23 -10.04
N PRO A 196 10.31 -19.66 -9.00
CA PRO A 196 10.97 -19.15 -7.82
C PRO A 196 11.33 -20.25 -6.84
N VAL A 197 12.51 -20.13 -6.24
CA VAL A 197 12.92 -20.91 -5.08
C VAL A 197 12.84 -20.04 -3.83
N GLU A 198 12.09 -20.52 -2.84
CA GLU A 198 11.97 -19.81 -1.56
C GLU A 198 13.06 -20.31 -0.59
N ASN A 199 13.77 -19.37 0.02
CA ASN A 199 14.69 -19.65 1.11
C ASN A 199 14.38 -18.72 2.29
N MET A 200 14.23 -19.29 3.48
CA MET A 200 14.02 -18.55 4.73
C MET A 200 15.23 -18.71 5.64
N VAL A 201 15.83 -17.57 5.98
CA VAL A 201 16.98 -17.53 6.88
C VAL A 201 16.61 -16.79 8.16
N LYS A 202 16.86 -17.39 9.30
CA LYS A 202 16.76 -16.75 10.62
C LYS A 202 18.17 -16.48 11.13
N THR A 203 18.50 -15.20 11.31
CA THR A 203 19.81 -14.79 11.82
C THR A 203 19.65 -13.78 12.95
N ARG A 204 20.71 -13.58 13.72
CA ARG A 204 20.78 -12.48 14.70
C ARG A 204 21.53 -11.32 14.07
N SER A 205 21.07 -10.10 14.31
CA SER A 205 21.88 -8.90 14.08
C SER A 205 23.09 -8.93 15.01
N ARG A 206 24.25 -8.62 14.51
CA ARG A 206 25.47 -8.47 15.34
C ARG A 206 25.40 -7.20 16.13
#